data_3e54b44fe9e82582234699362d7239ee
#
_entry.id   3e54b44fe9e82582234699362d7239ee
#
_cell.length_a   1.000
_cell.length_b   1.000
_cell.length_c   1.000
_cell.angle_alpha   90.00
_cell.angle_beta   90.00
_cell.angle_gamma   90.00
#
_symmetry.space_group_name_H-M   'P 1'
#
loop_
_entity.id
_entity.type
_entity.pdbx_description
1 polymer ?
#
loop_
_entity_poly.entity_id
_entity_poly.type
_entity_poly.pdbx_seq_one_letter_code
_entity_poly.pdbx_strand_id
1 'polypeptide(L)'
;KVHSLPESINGILLKEGRMPQNTEECVIDANLYSGDQIGQKIRLSENNDEDTLSLFKAGEYTIVGTVYSSYYANFERGNTSLGSGRISGFMYLPGESFDCDYYTEIFVKFEEDLPIYSSEYDDYMEAKKKEWDEICEKQVNDRYEQILSDAQKELADAREELAEQKADVEEQLKDAKTELTDAEKQLEEGNK
;
A
#
# COMPACT_ATOMS: atom_id res chain seq x y z
N LYS A 1 -7.36 -3.43 -12.78
CA LYS A 1 -7.36 -3.40 -11.31
C LYS A 1 -6.46 -4.52 -10.79
N VAL A 2 -5.76 -4.28 -9.68
CA VAL A 2 -4.89 -5.28 -9.05
C VAL A 2 -5.53 -5.71 -7.74
N HIS A 3 -5.52 -7.01 -7.48
CA HIS A 3 -6.06 -7.62 -6.26
C HIS A 3 -5.03 -8.55 -5.63
N SER A 4 -5.12 -8.74 -4.32
CA SER A 4 -4.48 -9.88 -3.67
C SER A 4 -5.21 -11.18 -4.00
N LEU A 5 -4.49 -12.30 -4.01
CA LEU A 5 -5.10 -13.62 -4.17
C LEU A 5 -6.14 -13.84 -3.06
N PRO A 6 -7.37 -14.27 -3.41
CA PRO A 6 -8.41 -14.51 -2.42
C PRO A 6 -8.14 -15.81 -1.65
N GLU A 7 -8.42 -15.81 -0.35
CA GLU A 7 -8.27 -16.99 0.51
C GLU A 7 -9.55 -17.81 0.59
N SER A 8 -10.71 -17.18 0.79
CA SER A 8 -11.96 -17.90 1.08
C SER A 8 -13.19 -17.39 0.33
N ILE A 9 -13.20 -16.11 -0.05
CA ILE A 9 -14.32 -15.46 -0.75
C ILE A 9 -13.83 -14.98 -2.13
N ASN A 10 -14.74 -14.85 -3.08
CA ASN A 10 -14.42 -14.40 -4.44
C ASN A 10 -13.36 -15.27 -5.13
N GLY A 11 -13.50 -16.58 -4.99
CA GLY A 11 -12.58 -17.57 -5.53
C GLY A 11 -12.28 -17.37 -7.00
N ILE A 12 -11.08 -17.74 -7.39
CA ILE A 12 -10.60 -17.69 -8.77
C ILE A 12 -10.43 -19.10 -9.33
N LEU A 13 -10.70 -19.28 -10.62
CA LEU A 13 -10.55 -20.54 -11.33
C LEU A 13 -9.44 -20.39 -12.36
N LEU A 14 -8.39 -21.18 -12.21
CA LEU A 14 -7.30 -21.25 -13.18
C LEU A 14 -7.82 -21.79 -14.51
N LYS A 15 -7.57 -21.06 -15.61
CA LYS A 15 -7.87 -21.51 -16.96
C LYS A 15 -6.65 -22.11 -17.65
N GLU A 16 -5.52 -21.41 -17.62
CA GLU A 16 -4.27 -21.85 -18.25
C GLU A 16 -3.08 -21.46 -17.37
N GLY A 17 -1.99 -22.22 -17.48
CA GLY A 17 -0.77 -21.99 -16.70
C GLY A 17 -0.84 -22.52 -15.27
N ARG A 18 -0.39 -21.73 -14.33
CA ARG A 18 -0.36 -22.09 -12.90
C ARG A 18 -0.65 -20.87 -12.01
N MET A 19 -0.88 -21.12 -10.74
CA MET A 19 -0.97 -20.05 -9.73
C MET A 19 0.42 -19.48 -9.40
N PRO A 20 0.51 -18.20 -8.98
CA PRO A 20 1.74 -17.59 -8.50
C PRO A 20 2.36 -18.36 -7.34
N GLN A 21 3.69 -18.44 -7.32
CA GLN A 21 4.47 -19.12 -6.26
C GLN A 21 5.42 -18.16 -5.53
N ASN A 22 5.57 -16.94 -6.02
CA ASN A 22 6.38 -15.91 -5.40
C ASN A 22 5.81 -14.51 -5.67
N THR A 23 6.37 -13.50 -5.04
CA THR A 23 5.91 -12.10 -5.07
C THR A 23 6.08 -11.38 -6.40
N GLU A 24 6.83 -11.94 -7.33
CA GLU A 24 7.07 -11.36 -8.67
C GLU A 24 6.21 -11.99 -9.76
N GLU A 25 5.27 -12.87 -9.38
CA GLU A 25 4.39 -13.58 -10.31
C GLU A 25 2.96 -13.09 -10.18
N CYS A 26 2.22 -13.12 -11.30
CA CYS A 26 0.81 -12.76 -11.34
C CYS A 26 -0.02 -13.71 -12.20
N VAL A 27 -1.32 -13.71 -11.96
CA VAL A 27 -2.32 -14.27 -12.88
C VAL A 27 -3.25 -13.16 -13.36
N ILE A 28 -3.71 -13.26 -14.61
CA ILE A 28 -4.46 -12.21 -15.31
C ILE A 28 -5.82 -12.69 -15.79
N ASP A 29 -6.68 -11.76 -16.16
CA ASP A 29 -8.06 -11.97 -16.61
C ASP A 29 -8.12 -12.86 -17.86
N ALA A 30 -8.66 -14.06 -17.73
CA ALA A 30 -8.80 -15.06 -18.81
C ALA A 30 -9.84 -14.68 -19.88
N ASN A 31 -10.71 -13.70 -19.62
CA ASN A 31 -11.65 -13.19 -20.61
C ASN A 31 -11.01 -12.13 -21.54
N LEU A 32 -9.94 -11.51 -21.08
CA LEU A 32 -9.25 -10.45 -21.81
C LEU A 32 -7.96 -10.96 -22.49
N TYR A 33 -7.30 -11.93 -21.86
CA TYR A 33 -6.00 -12.44 -22.29
C TYR A 33 -6.03 -13.94 -22.53
N SER A 34 -5.25 -14.38 -23.52
CA SER A 34 -5.03 -15.81 -23.80
C SER A 34 -3.75 -16.33 -23.11
N GLY A 35 -3.54 -17.64 -23.18
CA GLY A 35 -2.32 -18.28 -22.66
C GLY A 35 -1.01 -17.81 -23.30
N ASP A 36 -1.08 -17.15 -24.48
CA ASP A 36 0.09 -16.60 -25.16
C ASP A 36 0.81 -15.52 -24.35
N GLN A 37 0.15 -14.96 -23.34
CA GLN A 37 0.75 -13.99 -22.43
C GLN A 37 1.57 -14.64 -21.31
N ILE A 38 1.44 -15.95 -21.10
CA ILE A 38 2.18 -16.65 -20.04
C ILE A 38 3.68 -16.62 -20.34
N GLY A 39 4.46 -16.23 -19.33
CA GLY A 39 5.91 -15.99 -19.43
C GLY A 39 6.28 -14.57 -19.83
N GLN A 40 5.32 -13.74 -20.25
CA GLN A 40 5.55 -12.32 -20.49
C GLN A 40 5.51 -11.53 -19.17
N LYS A 41 6.04 -10.31 -19.21
CA LYS A 41 6.06 -9.40 -18.07
C LYS A 41 5.03 -8.31 -18.24
N ILE A 42 4.31 -8.01 -17.17
CA ILE A 42 3.42 -6.87 -17.05
C ILE A 42 4.06 -5.84 -16.11
N ARG A 43 4.06 -4.57 -16.52
CA ARG A 43 4.64 -3.47 -15.74
C ARG A 43 3.57 -2.54 -15.24
N LEU A 44 3.77 -2.05 -14.03
CA LEU A 44 3.00 -0.92 -13.53
C LEU A 44 3.36 0.32 -14.36
N SER A 45 2.35 1.07 -14.77
CA SER A 45 2.57 2.27 -15.58
C SER A 45 3.22 3.37 -14.74
N GLU A 46 4.26 4.00 -15.27
CA GLU A 46 4.90 5.18 -14.68
C GLU A 46 3.97 6.42 -14.63
N ASN A 47 2.82 6.35 -15.30
CA ASN A 47 1.80 7.40 -15.23
C ASN A 47 0.92 7.32 -13.98
N ASN A 48 1.07 6.28 -13.14
CA ASN A 48 0.46 6.26 -11.83
C ASN A 48 1.22 7.23 -10.90
N ASP A 49 0.51 7.77 -9.90
CA ASP A 49 1.14 8.57 -8.86
C ASP A 49 2.08 7.72 -7.98
N GLU A 50 3.01 8.39 -7.31
CA GLU A 50 4.02 7.75 -6.46
C GLU A 50 3.37 6.96 -5.31
N ASP A 51 2.28 7.48 -4.74
CA ASP A 51 1.57 6.81 -3.66
C ASP A 51 0.98 5.48 -4.13
N THR A 52 0.39 5.45 -5.33
CA THR A 52 -0.09 4.20 -5.95
C THR A 52 1.04 3.24 -6.25
N LEU A 53 2.17 3.70 -6.76
CA LEU A 53 3.32 2.85 -7.07
C LEU A 53 3.99 2.28 -5.82
N SER A 54 4.03 3.04 -4.74
CA SER A 54 4.61 2.63 -3.45
C SER A 54 3.84 1.48 -2.76
N LEU A 55 2.58 1.24 -3.16
CA LEU A 55 1.81 0.09 -2.65
C LEU A 55 2.33 -1.28 -3.11
N PHE A 56 3.27 -1.31 -4.04
CA PHE A 56 3.78 -2.54 -4.64
C PHE A 56 5.28 -2.70 -4.40
N LYS A 57 5.70 -3.89 -3.99
CA LYS A 57 7.12 -4.21 -3.79
C LYS A 57 7.92 -4.31 -5.09
N ALA A 58 7.26 -4.52 -6.23
CA ALA A 58 7.89 -4.59 -7.54
C ALA A 58 7.11 -3.78 -8.58
N GLY A 59 7.81 -3.18 -9.52
CA GLY A 59 7.20 -2.47 -10.66
C GLY A 59 6.83 -3.38 -11.83
N GLU A 60 7.21 -4.67 -11.80
CA GLU A 60 7.06 -5.62 -12.89
C GLU A 60 6.75 -7.02 -12.35
N TYR A 61 5.83 -7.73 -13.01
CA TYR A 61 5.39 -9.07 -12.62
C TYR A 61 5.39 -10.01 -13.81
N THR A 62 5.79 -11.27 -13.61
CA THR A 62 5.73 -12.32 -14.63
C THR A 62 4.34 -12.96 -14.66
N ILE A 63 3.71 -12.99 -15.79
CA ILE A 63 2.42 -13.66 -15.99
C ILE A 63 2.64 -15.17 -16.00
N VAL A 64 2.08 -15.88 -15.03
CA VAL A 64 2.21 -17.34 -14.90
C VAL A 64 0.93 -18.11 -15.19
N GLY A 65 -0.19 -17.42 -15.31
CA GLY A 65 -1.46 -18.04 -15.67
C GLY A 65 -2.56 -17.03 -15.95
N THR A 66 -3.65 -17.56 -16.50
CA THR A 66 -4.89 -16.82 -16.70
C THR A 66 -6.01 -17.40 -15.85
N VAL A 67 -6.88 -16.56 -15.28
CA VAL A 67 -7.92 -16.97 -14.34
C VAL A 67 -9.26 -16.33 -14.65
N TYR A 68 -10.34 -17.05 -14.32
CA TYR A 68 -11.65 -16.47 -14.13
C TYR A 68 -11.83 -16.09 -12.65
N SER A 69 -12.57 -15.02 -12.40
CA SER A 69 -12.87 -14.58 -11.04
C SER A 69 -14.37 -14.46 -10.82
N SER A 70 -14.87 -15.02 -9.73
CA SER A 70 -16.27 -14.88 -9.33
C SER A 70 -16.63 -13.44 -8.96
N TYR A 71 -15.67 -12.61 -8.59
CA TYR A 71 -15.85 -11.18 -8.36
C TYR A 71 -16.23 -10.43 -9.65
N TYR A 72 -15.83 -10.95 -10.81
CA TYR A 72 -16.10 -10.40 -12.13
C TYR A 72 -16.99 -11.33 -12.97
N ALA A 73 -18.20 -11.56 -12.47
CA ALA A 73 -19.15 -12.49 -13.11
C ALA A 73 -19.63 -12.05 -14.48
N ASN A 74 -19.50 -10.77 -14.84
CA ASN A 74 -19.86 -10.22 -16.15
C ASN A 74 -18.67 -9.56 -16.86
N PHE A 75 -18.88 -9.10 -18.10
CA PHE A 75 -17.82 -8.42 -18.86
C PHE A 75 -17.53 -6.99 -18.40
N GLU A 76 -18.43 -6.38 -17.64
CA GLU A 76 -18.20 -5.06 -17.05
C GLU A 76 -17.38 -5.23 -15.78
N ARG A 77 -16.14 -4.74 -15.80
CA ARG A 77 -15.19 -4.84 -14.68
C ARG A 77 -15.35 -3.74 -13.63
N GLY A 78 -16.31 -2.84 -13.83
CA GLY A 78 -16.58 -1.70 -12.97
C GLY A 78 -15.89 -0.42 -13.42
N ASN A 79 -16.03 0.61 -12.58
CA ASN A 79 -15.50 1.94 -12.84
C ASN A 79 -14.28 2.22 -11.96
N THR A 80 -13.47 3.17 -12.39
CA THR A 80 -12.33 3.71 -11.68
C THR A 80 -12.30 5.22 -11.82
N SER A 81 -11.65 5.90 -10.90
CA SER A 81 -11.38 7.34 -11.01
C SER A 81 -10.19 7.66 -11.92
N LEU A 82 -9.48 6.63 -12.40
CA LEU A 82 -8.26 6.77 -13.19
C LEU A 82 -8.53 6.57 -14.70
N GLY A 83 -7.72 7.20 -15.52
CA GLY A 83 -7.68 7.03 -16.96
C GLY A 83 -9.03 7.27 -17.63
N SER A 84 -9.56 6.27 -18.36
CA SER A 84 -10.84 6.33 -19.06
C SER A 84 -12.08 6.25 -18.16
N GLY A 85 -11.89 6.08 -16.85
CA GLY A 85 -12.98 5.86 -15.90
C GLY A 85 -13.53 4.43 -15.89
N ARG A 86 -12.96 3.50 -16.67
CA ARG A 86 -13.41 2.11 -16.76
C ARG A 86 -12.26 1.14 -16.47
N ILE A 87 -12.57 0.08 -15.72
CA ILE A 87 -11.64 -1.02 -15.49
C ILE A 87 -11.70 -1.93 -16.73
N SER A 88 -10.57 -2.07 -17.43
CA SER A 88 -10.47 -2.91 -18.63
C SER A 88 -10.25 -4.39 -18.29
N GLY A 89 -9.50 -4.68 -17.22
CA GLY A 89 -9.20 -6.04 -16.79
C GLY A 89 -8.66 -6.05 -15.37
N PHE A 90 -8.32 -7.25 -14.90
CA PHE A 90 -7.76 -7.44 -13.55
C PHE A 90 -6.53 -8.34 -13.58
N MET A 91 -5.74 -8.24 -12.53
CA MET A 91 -4.72 -9.22 -12.19
C MET A 91 -4.73 -9.49 -10.69
N TYR A 92 -4.27 -10.68 -10.32
CA TYR A 92 -4.08 -11.09 -8.94
C TYR A 92 -2.60 -11.32 -8.65
N LEU A 93 -2.17 -10.83 -7.49
CA LEU A 93 -0.82 -11.00 -6.94
C LEU A 93 -0.92 -11.74 -5.59
N PRO A 94 0.12 -12.43 -5.15
CA PRO A 94 0.25 -12.82 -3.75
C PRO A 94 0.10 -11.62 -2.82
N GLY A 95 -0.46 -11.82 -1.63
CA GLY A 95 -0.63 -10.74 -0.65
C GLY A 95 0.69 -10.05 -0.28
N GLU A 96 1.75 -10.86 -0.22
CA GLU A 96 3.12 -10.40 0.08
C GLU A 96 3.75 -9.51 -1.00
N SER A 97 3.13 -9.41 -2.18
CA SER A 97 3.57 -8.49 -3.26
C SER A 97 3.22 -7.03 -3.00
N PHE A 98 2.35 -6.78 -2.04
CA PHE A 98 1.95 -5.44 -1.64
C PHE A 98 2.84 -4.92 -0.50
N ASP A 99 3.11 -3.63 -0.52
CA ASP A 99 3.83 -2.87 0.50
C ASP A 99 2.89 -1.86 1.14
N CYS A 100 1.85 -2.37 1.79
CA CYS A 100 0.87 -1.56 2.51
C CYS A 100 0.37 -2.30 3.75
N ASP A 101 0.02 -1.55 4.77
CA ASP A 101 -0.44 -2.04 6.07
C ASP A 101 -1.94 -1.82 6.29
N TYR A 102 -2.68 -1.60 5.21
CA TYR A 102 -4.13 -1.40 5.22
C TYR A 102 -4.80 -2.13 4.05
N TYR A 103 -6.09 -2.39 4.19
CA TYR A 103 -6.92 -2.97 3.14
C TYR A 103 -7.74 -1.87 2.46
N THR A 104 -7.82 -1.91 1.13
CA THR A 104 -8.67 -1.01 0.35
C THR A 104 -10.09 -1.55 0.19
N GLU A 105 -10.27 -2.87 0.29
CA GLU A 105 -11.55 -3.55 0.21
C GLU A 105 -11.56 -4.73 1.18
N ILE A 106 -12.63 -4.91 1.92
CA ILE A 106 -12.86 -6.04 2.84
C ILE A 106 -14.18 -6.70 2.44
N PHE A 107 -14.14 -8.01 2.21
CA PHE A 107 -15.32 -8.80 1.90
C PHE A 107 -15.69 -9.65 3.11
N VAL A 108 -16.94 -9.56 3.55
CA VAL A 108 -17.44 -10.30 4.70
C VAL A 108 -18.57 -11.21 4.24
N LYS A 109 -18.46 -12.49 4.60
CA LYS A 109 -19.52 -13.47 4.39
C LYS A 109 -20.10 -13.85 5.74
N PHE A 110 -21.40 -13.76 5.86
CA PHE A 110 -22.16 -14.26 7.01
C PHE A 110 -22.58 -15.71 6.76
N GLU A 111 -22.66 -16.50 7.81
CA GLU A 111 -22.97 -17.95 7.72
C GLU A 111 -24.46 -18.24 7.64
N GLU A 112 -25.32 -17.26 7.96
CA GLU A 112 -26.77 -17.41 7.90
C GLU A 112 -27.25 -17.61 6.45
N ASP A 113 -28.00 -18.70 6.24
CA ASP A 113 -28.58 -19.07 4.95
C ASP A 113 -30.04 -18.62 4.88
N LEU A 114 -30.23 -17.32 4.74
CA LEU A 114 -31.54 -16.71 4.59
C LEU A 114 -31.89 -16.52 3.11
N PRO A 115 -33.17 -16.68 2.72
CA PRO A 115 -33.57 -16.42 1.34
C PRO A 115 -33.30 -14.97 0.95
N ILE A 116 -32.49 -14.78 -0.07
CA ILE A 116 -32.21 -13.44 -0.63
C ILE A 116 -33.55 -12.80 -1.04
N TYR A 117 -33.74 -11.52 -0.75
CA TYR A 117 -34.96 -10.74 -0.96
C TYR A 117 -36.13 -11.06 0.00
N SER A 118 -35.90 -11.80 1.08
CA SER A 118 -36.88 -11.89 2.17
C SER A 118 -36.73 -10.73 3.15
N SER A 119 -37.78 -10.42 3.89
CA SER A 119 -37.71 -9.40 4.96
C SER A 119 -36.76 -9.80 6.06
N GLU A 120 -36.67 -11.10 6.37
CA GLU A 120 -35.74 -11.62 7.36
C GLU A 120 -34.28 -11.42 6.92
N TYR A 121 -33.98 -11.55 5.61
CA TYR A 121 -32.67 -11.27 5.06
C TYR A 121 -32.33 -9.77 5.17
N ASP A 122 -33.26 -8.91 4.81
CA ASP A 122 -33.06 -7.45 4.84
C ASP A 122 -32.81 -6.97 6.28
N ASP A 123 -33.64 -7.42 7.25
CA ASP A 123 -33.49 -7.08 8.66
C ASP A 123 -32.15 -7.59 9.24
N TYR A 124 -31.75 -8.82 8.88
CA TYR A 124 -30.48 -9.39 9.29
C TYR A 124 -29.31 -8.59 8.74
N MET A 125 -29.32 -8.26 7.45
CA MET A 125 -28.27 -7.49 6.80
C MET A 125 -28.15 -6.07 7.34
N GLU A 126 -29.29 -5.41 7.67
CA GLU A 126 -29.27 -4.09 8.29
C GLU A 126 -28.63 -4.13 9.69
N ALA A 127 -28.97 -5.14 10.50
CA ALA A 127 -28.38 -5.33 11.81
C ALA A 127 -26.87 -5.61 11.71
N LYS A 128 -26.45 -6.48 10.78
CA LYS A 128 -25.05 -6.81 10.57
C LYS A 128 -24.24 -5.64 10.02
N LYS A 129 -24.82 -4.85 9.13
CA LYS A 129 -24.19 -3.63 8.63
C LYS A 129 -23.89 -2.66 9.78
N LYS A 130 -24.87 -2.43 10.67
CA LYS A 130 -24.66 -1.55 11.81
C LYS A 130 -23.56 -2.06 12.74
N GLU A 131 -23.53 -3.36 13.03
CA GLU A 131 -22.47 -3.99 13.84
C GLU A 131 -21.08 -3.77 13.20
N TRP A 132 -20.97 -3.94 11.87
CA TRP A 132 -19.72 -3.72 11.15
C TRP A 132 -19.33 -2.26 11.06
N ASP A 133 -20.27 -1.35 10.89
CA ASP A 133 -20.01 0.10 10.91
C ASP A 133 -19.38 0.53 12.24
N GLU A 134 -19.88 0.01 13.38
CA GLU A 134 -19.31 0.27 14.70
C GLU A 134 -17.88 -0.30 14.86
N ILE A 135 -17.64 -1.52 14.35
CA ILE A 135 -16.31 -2.15 14.36
C ILE A 135 -15.33 -1.34 13.50
N CYS A 136 -15.75 -0.97 12.29
CA CYS A 136 -14.93 -0.20 11.36
C CYS A 136 -14.58 1.18 11.93
N GLU A 137 -15.56 1.89 12.50
CA GLU A 137 -15.35 3.20 13.12
C GLU A 137 -14.32 3.12 14.26
N LYS A 138 -14.44 2.10 15.10
CA LYS A 138 -13.47 1.87 16.17
C LYS A 138 -12.06 1.63 15.60
N GLN A 139 -11.91 0.73 14.62
CA GLN A 139 -10.62 0.40 14.03
C GLN A 139 -9.97 1.62 13.34
N VAL A 140 -10.78 2.45 12.66
CA VAL A 140 -10.31 3.69 12.05
C VAL A 140 -9.78 4.66 13.09
N ASN A 141 -10.50 4.84 14.20
CA ASN A 141 -10.08 5.72 15.28
C ASN A 141 -8.81 5.20 15.96
N ASP A 142 -8.74 3.91 16.28
CA ASP A 142 -7.56 3.28 16.88
C ASP A 142 -6.33 3.45 15.97
N ARG A 143 -6.50 3.26 14.66
CA ARG A 143 -5.43 3.45 13.68
C ARG A 143 -5.00 4.90 13.54
N TYR A 144 -5.95 5.82 13.53
CA TYR A 144 -5.66 7.25 13.48
C TYR A 144 -4.83 7.70 14.70
N GLU A 145 -5.21 7.27 15.91
CA GLU A 145 -4.47 7.58 17.14
C GLU A 145 -3.04 7.00 17.10
N GLN A 146 -2.89 5.78 16.58
CA GLN A 146 -1.57 5.16 16.41
C GLN A 146 -0.68 5.97 15.47
N ILE A 147 -1.17 6.29 14.27
CA ILE A 147 -0.41 7.08 13.28
C ILE A 147 -0.03 8.44 13.85
N LEU A 148 -0.95 9.10 14.56
CA LEU A 148 -0.69 10.39 15.18
C LEU A 148 0.40 10.29 16.25
N SER A 149 0.34 9.26 17.09
CA SER A 149 1.34 8.99 18.12
C SER A 149 2.72 8.72 17.53
N ASP A 150 2.79 7.90 16.50
CA ASP A 150 4.04 7.54 15.83
C ASP A 150 4.67 8.77 15.16
N ALA A 151 3.88 9.58 14.44
CA ALA A 151 4.34 10.81 13.83
C ALA A 151 4.82 11.86 14.87
N GLN A 152 4.14 11.95 16.02
CA GLN A 152 4.57 12.84 17.10
C GLN A 152 5.90 12.39 17.71
N LYS A 153 6.12 11.09 17.84
CA LYS A 153 7.37 10.53 18.32
C LYS A 153 8.51 10.80 17.36
N GLU A 154 8.33 10.50 16.06
CA GLU A 154 9.34 10.80 15.04
C GLU A 154 9.72 12.29 15.02
N LEU A 155 8.72 13.16 15.16
CA LEU A 155 8.98 14.61 15.23
C LEU A 155 9.76 15.01 16.49
N ALA A 156 9.51 14.36 17.62
CA ALA A 156 10.24 14.61 18.87
C ALA A 156 11.70 14.15 18.73
N ASP A 157 11.91 12.94 18.22
CA ASP A 157 13.24 12.36 18.01
C ASP A 157 14.07 13.23 17.03
N ALA A 158 13.47 13.65 15.91
CA ALA A 158 14.12 14.55 14.94
C ALA A 158 14.48 15.92 15.53
N ARG A 159 13.64 16.46 16.44
CA ARG A 159 13.96 17.73 17.13
C ARG A 159 15.10 17.57 18.13
N GLU A 160 15.19 16.46 18.80
CA GLU A 160 16.30 16.14 19.71
C GLU A 160 17.62 16.04 18.95
N GLU A 161 17.63 15.26 17.86
CA GLU A 161 18.80 15.13 16.98
C GLU A 161 19.26 16.49 16.42
N LEU A 162 18.32 17.31 15.97
CA LEU A 162 18.64 18.65 15.47
C LEU A 162 19.23 19.55 16.58
N ALA A 163 18.75 19.43 17.81
CA ALA A 163 19.27 20.20 18.93
C ALA A 163 20.71 19.76 19.29
N GLU A 164 21.02 18.47 19.27
CA GLU A 164 22.36 17.94 19.47
C GLU A 164 23.33 18.43 18.38
N GLN A 165 22.95 18.26 17.11
CA GLN A 165 23.77 18.75 15.97
C GLN A 165 24.03 20.25 16.05
N LYS A 166 23.05 21.02 16.47
CA LYS A 166 23.21 22.46 16.65
C LYS A 166 24.19 22.80 17.76
N ALA A 167 24.14 22.10 18.89
CA ALA A 167 25.07 22.28 19.99
C ALA A 167 26.51 21.94 19.59
N ASP A 168 26.71 20.85 18.85
CA ASP A 168 28.02 20.46 18.31
C ASP A 168 28.61 21.51 17.37
N VAL A 169 27.78 22.04 16.47
CA VAL A 169 28.20 23.11 15.54
C VAL A 169 28.54 24.40 16.29
N GLU A 170 27.79 24.76 17.33
CA GLU A 170 28.07 25.94 18.16
C GLU A 170 29.40 25.77 18.93
N GLU A 171 29.73 24.58 19.41
CA GLU A 171 31.01 24.26 20.07
C GLU A 171 32.18 24.37 19.07
N GLN A 172 32.07 23.72 17.91
CA GLN A 172 33.07 23.81 16.84
C GLN A 172 33.32 25.26 16.39
N LEU A 173 32.27 26.03 16.26
CA LEU A 173 32.40 27.46 15.89
C LEU A 173 33.12 28.30 16.95
N LYS A 174 32.87 27.98 18.23
CA LYS A 174 33.55 28.62 19.37
C LYS A 174 35.05 28.27 19.37
N ASP A 175 35.38 27.01 19.15
CA ASP A 175 36.77 26.52 19.11
C ASP A 175 37.54 27.17 17.94
N ALA A 176 36.94 27.19 16.73
CA ALA A 176 37.51 27.81 15.56
C ALA A 176 37.73 29.33 15.75
N LYS A 177 36.82 30.04 16.44
CA LYS A 177 36.99 31.44 16.77
C LYS A 177 38.17 31.68 17.74
N THR A 178 38.34 30.78 18.70
CA THR A 178 39.44 30.84 19.65
C THR A 178 40.79 30.64 18.94
N GLU A 179 40.88 29.61 18.11
CA GLU A 179 42.08 29.36 17.29
C GLU A 179 42.42 30.52 16.36
N LEU A 180 41.41 31.12 15.73
CA LEU A 180 41.61 32.32 14.89
C LEU A 180 42.18 33.50 15.69
N THR A 181 41.62 33.75 16.87
CA THR A 181 42.08 34.83 17.73
C THR A 181 43.53 34.60 18.21
N ASP A 182 43.89 33.41 18.51
CA ASP A 182 45.25 33.04 18.92
C ASP A 182 46.25 33.17 17.76
N ALA A 183 45.85 32.78 16.54
CA ALA A 183 46.64 32.93 15.34
C ALA A 183 46.86 34.39 14.97
N GLU A 184 45.83 35.25 15.12
CA GLU A 184 45.94 36.69 14.94
C GLU A 184 46.95 37.33 15.92
N LYS A 185 46.94 36.95 17.20
CA LYS A 185 47.91 37.45 18.18
C LYS A 185 49.34 37.01 17.84
N GLN A 186 49.54 35.77 17.41
CA GLN A 186 50.88 35.27 17.01
C GLN A 186 51.41 36.02 15.79
N LEU A 187 50.55 36.39 14.85
CA LEU A 187 50.88 37.21 13.69
C LEU A 187 51.29 38.63 14.09
N GLU A 188 50.57 39.25 15.03
CA GLU A 188 50.94 40.55 15.53
C GLU A 188 52.26 40.58 16.31
N GLU A 189 52.54 39.55 17.08
CA GLU A 189 53.79 39.39 17.84
C GLU A 189 54.99 39.07 16.93
N GLY A 190 54.76 38.33 15.86
CA GLY A 190 55.82 38.01 14.89
C GLY A 190 56.22 39.15 13.91
N ASN A 191 55.39 40.19 13.82
CA ASN A 191 55.62 41.36 12.98
C ASN A 191 56.30 42.54 13.71
N LYS A 192 56.66 42.39 14.96
CA LYS A 192 57.45 43.33 15.75
C LYS A 192 58.90 42.93 15.80
#